data_6ca1d495cfdbc77ebb51d7259e3f423b
#
_entry.id   6ca1d495cfdbc77ebb51d7259e3f423b
#
_cell.length_a   1.000
_cell.length_b   1.000
_cell.length_c   1.000
_cell.angle_alpha   90.00
_cell.angle_beta   90.00
_cell.angle_gamma   90.00
#
_symmetry.space_group_name_H-M   'P 1'
#
loop_
_entity.id
_entity.type
_entity.pdbx_description
1 polymer ?
#
loop_
_entity_poly.entity_id
_entity_poly.type
_entity_poly.pdbx_seq_one_letter_code
_entity_poly.pdbx_strand_id
1 'polypeptide(L)'
;MTESKGSPLLPAIVGGVIGAVLTLALLAFAAPQFFSSRIVRQGMLNDPQILVEAADALRDRQYAPTLASIRPMLEAPFASSWRGAEKPEVVLVEFYDYACPYCKASNPHVDQLLREKPGLRVVYREFPILGPNSVEAARLSLAASKAGRFTQFHDALYAAGRPAPETNAVAARVANIPPKPSEDPAIEAELKKNYQLAGQLGATGTPLFVVGDRVLSGAVGYDALKKAVEDAQKKG
;
A
#
# COMPACT_ATOMS: atom_id res chain seq x y z
N MET A 1 27.23 -30.94 -81.56
CA MET A 1 26.11 -30.75 -80.65
C MET A 1 26.54 -31.36 -79.32
N THR A 2 26.97 -30.55 -78.39
CA THR A 2 27.38 -30.97 -77.03
C THR A 2 26.27 -30.61 -76.08
N GLU A 3 25.46 -31.56 -75.63
CA GLU A 3 24.51 -31.41 -74.56
C GLU A 3 25.23 -31.20 -73.21
N SER A 4 25.10 -30.03 -72.63
CA SER A 4 25.56 -29.75 -71.27
C SER A 4 24.62 -30.46 -70.31
N LYS A 5 25.06 -31.58 -69.71
CA LYS A 5 24.38 -32.21 -68.58
C LYS A 5 24.48 -31.29 -67.38
N GLY A 6 23.38 -30.53 -67.08
CA GLY A 6 23.25 -29.74 -65.85
C GLY A 6 23.43 -30.65 -64.63
N SER A 7 24.31 -30.28 -63.73
CA SER A 7 24.61 -31.02 -62.51
C SER A 7 23.34 -31.10 -61.62
N PRO A 8 22.88 -32.30 -61.19
CA PRO A 8 21.68 -32.49 -60.37
C PRO A 8 21.86 -32.01 -58.91
N LEU A 9 23.03 -31.52 -58.54
CA LEU A 9 23.35 -31.07 -57.17
C LEU A 9 22.69 -29.75 -56.80
N LEU A 10 22.49 -28.85 -57.80
CA LEU A 10 21.89 -27.51 -57.48
C LEU A 10 20.43 -27.60 -56.97
N PRO A 11 19.52 -28.37 -57.61
CA PRO A 11 18.15 -28.48 -57.13
C PRO A 11 18.04 -29.19 -55.75
N ALA A 12 18.93 -30.14 -55.44
CA ALA A 12 18.96 -30.84 -54.16
C ALA A 12 19.40 -29.92 -53.00
N ILE A 13 20.39 -29.05 -53.26
CA ILE A 13 20.84 -28.06 -52.25
C ILE A 13 19.76 -27.02 -51.99
N VAL A 14 19.11 -26.49 -53.03
CA VAL A 14 18.02 -25.50 -52.89
C VAL A 14 16.83 -26.11 -52.17
N GLY A 15 16.43 -27.33 -52.46
CA GLY A 15 15.35 -28.04 -51.75
C GLY A 15 15.68 -28.27 -50.26
N GLY A 16 16.93 -28.63 -49.96
CA GLY A 16 17.40 -28.82 -48.59
C GLY A 16 17.38 -27.52 -47.74
N VAL A 17 17.82 -26.41 -48.35
CA VAL A 17 17.81 -25.08 -47.68
C VAL A 17 16.38 -24.60 -47.43
N ILE A 18 15.48 -24.72 -48.43
CA ILE A 18 14.07 -24.35 -48.28
C ILE A 18 13.40 -25.21 -47.18
N GLY A 19 13.64 -26.50 -47.17
CA GLY A 19 13.13 -27.43 -46.16
C GLY A 19 13.61 -27.05 -44.73
N ALA A 20 14.90 -26.76 -44.59
CA ALA A 20 15.47 -26.31 -43.29
C ALA A 20 14.89 -24.99 -42.81
N VAL A 21 14.71 -24.01 -43.69
CA VAL A 21 14.11 -22.70 -43.36
C VAL A 21 12.64 -22.86 -42.97
N LEU A 22 11.86 -23.68 -43.68
CA LEU A 22 10.46 -23.95 -43.34
C LEU A 22 10.34 -24.70 -42.01
N THR A 23 11.22 -25.65 -41.74
CA THR A 23 11.23 -26.38 -40.46
C THR A 23 11.61 -25.45 -39.29
N LEU A 24 12.61 -24.58 -39.46
CA LEU A 24 12.99 -23.58 -38.48
C LEU A 24 11.87 -22.56 -38.25
N ALA A 25 11.18 -22.11 -39.30
CA ALA A 25 10.04 -21.21 -39.18
C ALA A 25 8.86 -21.87 -38.47
N LEU A 26 8.56 -23.14 -38.77
CA LEU A 26 7.53 -23.92 -38.07
C LEU A 26 7.88 -24.14 -36.59
N LEU A 27 9.12 -24.48 -36.30
CA LEU A 27 9.60 -24.61 -34.92
C LEU A 27 9.54 -23.25 -34.17
N ALA A 28 9.97 -22.17 -34.81
CA ALA A 28 9.91 -20.84 -34.21
C ALA A 28 8.47 -20.35 -33.95
N PHE A 29 7.51 -20.75 -34.79
CA PHE A 29 6.10 -20.38 -34.65
C PHE A 29 5.30 -21.30 -33.70
N ALA A 30 5.56 -22.61 -33.74
CA ALA A 30 4.84 -23.62 -32.98
C ALA A 30 5.44 -23.87 -31.60
N ALA A 31 6.77 -23.79 -31.45
CA ALA A 31 7.43 -24.02 -30.18
C ALA A 31 6.94 -23.10 -29.05
N PRO A 32 6.75 -21.76 -29.22
CA PRO A 32 6.26 -20.91 -28.16
C PRO A 32 4.87 -21.31 -27.65
N GLN A 33 4.01 -21.83 -28.52
CA GLN A 33 2.64 -22.22 -28.13
C GLN A 33 2.60 -23.52 -27.31
N PHE A 34 3.52 -24.45 -27.57
CA PHE A 34 3.59 -25.73 -26.85
C PHE A 34 4.45 -25.68 -25.58
N PHE A 35 5.48 -24.83 -25.54
CA PHE A 35 6.41 -24.76 -24.42
C PHE A 35 6.06 -23.64 -23.42
N SER A 36 5.37 -22.56 -23.85
CA SER A 36 5.07 -21.41 -23.00
C SER A 36 4.27 -21.78 -21.76
N SER A 37 3.25 -22.61 -21.89
CA SER A 37 2.41 -23.01 -20.74
C SER A 37 3.16 -23.85 -19.71
N ARG A 38 4.06 -24.74 -20.17
CA ARG A 38 4.90 -25.55 -19.27
C ARG A 38 5.97 -24.70 -18.58
N ILE A 39 6.65 -23.83 -19.31
CA ILE A 39 7.71 -22.96 -18.77
C ILE A 39 7.09 -21.96 -17.77
N VAL A 40 5.97 -21.33 -18.12
CA VAL A 40 5.27 -20.39 -17.22
C VAL A 40 4.80 -21.13 -15.97
N ARG A 41 4.14 -22.29 -16.12
CA ARG A 41 3.69 -23.09 -14.98
C ARG A 41 4.85 -23.51 -14.09
N GLN A 42 5.94 -23.96 -14.67
CA GLN A 42 7.11 -24.42 -13.91
C GLN A 42 7.82 -23.25 -13.24
N GLY A 43 7.90 -22.08 -13.88
CA GLY A 43 8.38 -20.85 -13.29
C GLY A 43 7.56 -20.43 -12.06
N MET A 44 6.22 -20.41 -12.18
CA MET A 44 5.31 -20.08 -11.08
C MET A 44 5.36 -21.10 -9.91
N LEU A 45 5.59 -22.40 -10.21
CA LEU A 45 5.71 -23.42 -9.17
C LEU A 45 7.09 -23.41 -8.48
N ASN A 46 8.13 -23.02 -9.20
CA ASN A 46 9.47 -22.89 -8.64
C ASN A 46 9.65 -21.61 -7.83
N ASP A 47 8.95 -20.53 -8.22
CA ASP A 47 8.94 -19.25 -7.51
C ASP A 47 7.50 -18.72 -7.38
N PRO A 48 6.73 -19.16 -6.36
CA PRO A 48 5.37 -18.69 -6.13
C PRO A 48 5.26 -17.18 -5.85
N GLN A 49 6.36 -16.52 -5.48
CA GLN A 49 6.42 -15.08 -5.22
C GLN A 49 6.04 -14.27 -6.46
N ILE A 50 6.31 -14.77 -7.65
CA ILE A 50 5.91 -14.13 -8.92
C ILE A 50 4.41 -13.83 -8.97
N LEU A 51 3.56 -14.71 -8.44
CA LEU A 51 2.11 -14.51 -8.39
C LEU A 51 1.73 -13.36 -7.45
N VAL A 52 2.39 -13.29 -6.30
CA VAL A 52 2.18 -12.21 -5.31
C VAL A 52 2.62 -10.89 -5.91
N GLU A 53 3.80 -10.83 -6.51
CA GLU A 53 4.32 -9.61 -7.15
C GLU A 53 3.45 -9.14 -8.32
N ALA A 54 2.96 -10.07 -9.14
CA ALA A 54 2.05 -9.74 -10.24
C ALA A 54 0.70 -9.21 -9.73
N ALA A 55 0.16 -9.81 -8.66
CA ALA A 55 -1.09 -9.36 -8.02
C ALA A 55 -0.91 -7.97 -7.39
N ASP A 56 0.21 -7.73 -6.72
CA ASP A 56 0.53 -6.42 -6.15
C ASP A 56 0.69 -5.36 -7.25
N ALA A 57 1.43 -5.67 -8.32
CA ALA A 57 1.60 -4.76 -9.45
C ALA A 57 0.27 -4.42 -10.15
N LEU A 58 -0.64 -5.39 -10.26
CA LEU A 58 -1.98 -5.14 -10.80
C LEU A 58 -2.78 -4.22 -9.87
N ARG A 59 -2.74 -4.49 -8.58
CA ARG A 59 -3.42 -3.67 -7.55
C ARG A 59 -2.89 -2.24 -7.54
N ASP A 60 -1.57 -2.06 -7.56
CA ASP A 60 -0.93 -0.73 -7.60
C ASP A 60 -1.39 0.06 -8.83
N ARG A 61 -1.46 -0.59 -10.02
CA ARG A 61 -1.98 0.03 -11.24
C ARG A 61 -3.46 0.42 -11.15
N GLN A 62 -4.27 -0.37 -10.45
CA GLN A 62 -5.69 -0.07 -10.25
C GLN A 62 -5.89 1.13 -9.32
N TYR A 63 -5.07 1.28 -8.29
CA TYR A 63 -5.15 2.40 -7.35
C TYR A 63 -4.49 3.68 -7.87
N ALA A 64 -3.51 3.60 -8.75
CA ALA A 64 -2.72 4.75 -9.21
C ALA A 64 -3.56 5.97 -9.66
N PRO A 65 -4.62 5.85 -10.48
CA PRO A 65 -5.44 7.00 -10.87
C PRO A 65 -6.17 7.65 -9.69
N THR A 66 -6.74 6.83 -8.80
CA THR A 66 -7.42 7.31 -7.59
C THR A 66 -6.44 8.02 -6.68
N LEU A 67 -5.30 7.37 -6.39
CA LEU A 67 -4.25 7.96 -5.54
C LEU A 67 -3.73 9.27 -6.10
N ALA A 68 -3.49 9.38 -7.41
CA ALA A 68 -3.05 10.62 -8.03
C ALA A 68 -4.04 11.77 -7.78
N SER A 69 -5.35 11.50 -7.84
CA SER A 69 -6.39 12.51 -7.65
C SER A 69 -6.56 12.96 -6.19
N ILE A 70 -6.38 12.05 -5.23
CA ILE A 70 -6.64 12.33 -3.80
C ILE A 70 -5.36 12.60 -2.98
N ARG A 71 -4.17 12.38 -3.55
CA ARG A 71 -2.88 12.48 -2.86
C ARG A 71 -2.70 13.77 -2.05
N PRO A 72 -2.99 14.97 -2.59
CA PRO A 72 -2.83 16.19 -1.80
C PRO A 72 -3.68 16.21 -0.53
N MET A 73 -4.90 15.67 -0.59
CA MET A 73 -5.77 15.56 0.58
C MET A 73 -5.39 14.40 1.50
N LEU A 74 -4.92 13.30 0.91
CA LEU A 74 -4.53 12.09 1.61
C LEU A 74 -3.29 12.30 2.48
N GLU A 75 -2.28 12.99 1.97
CA GLU A 75 -0.98 13.18 2.62
C GLU A 75 -0.92 14.44 3.49
N ALA A 76 -1.89 15.38 3.35
CA ALA A 76 -1.96 16.56 4.22
C ALA A 76 -2.51 16.18 5.60
N PRO A 77 -1.73 16.32 6.69
CA PRO A 77 -2.21 15.97 8.03
C PRO A 77 -3.28 16.95 8.50
N PHE A 78 -4.17 16.48 9.36
CA PHE A 78 -5.02 17.36 10.15
C PHE A 78 -4.25 17.84 11.37
N ALA A 79 -3.95 19.13 11.42
CA ALA A 79 -3.17 19.74 12.49
C ALA A 79 -1.92 18.93 12.86
N SER A 80 -1.81 18.37 14.07
CA SER A 80 -0.67 17.57 14.52
C SER A 80 -0.87 16.05 14.39
N SER A 81 -1.86 15.57 13.60
CA SER A 81 -2.09 14.14 13.36
C SER A 81 -1.02 13.54 12.46
N TRP A 82 0.25 13.69 12.84
CA TRP A 82 1.40 13.14 12.14
C TRP A 82 2.60 12.97 13.07
N ARG A 83 3.54 12.10 12.65
CA ARG A 83 4.82 11.87 13.33
C ARG A 83 5.94 11.75 12.28
N GLY A 84 7.17 12.06 12.67
CA GLY A 84 8.36 11.93 11.84
C GLY A 84 8.83 13.24 11.23
N ALA A 85 9.20 13.25 9.95
CA ALA A 85 9.87 14.37 9.28
C ALA A 85 8.96 15.58 9.04
N GLU A 86 9.43 16.80 9.36
CA GLU A 86 8.74 18.05 9.00
C GLU A 86 8.77 18.32 7.49
N LYS A 87 9.85 17.88 6.83
CA LYS A 87 10.02 17.94 5.38
C LYS A 87 10.21 16.51 4.89
N PRO A 88 9.14 15.75 4.64
CA PRO A 88 9.25 14.35 4.30
C PRO A 88 9.77 14.13 2.88
N GLU A 89 10.59 13.11 2.73
CA GLU A 89 10.93 12.51 1.44
C GLU A 89 9.83 11.55 0.99
N VAL A 90 9.18 10.89 1.98
CA VAL A 90 8.07 9.96 1.75
C VAL A 90 7.04 10.10 2.85
N VAL A 91 5.77 9.95 2.47
CA VAL A 91 4.63 9.95 3.39
C VAL A 91 3.97 8.57 3.41
N LEU A 92 3.83 8.02 4.62
CA LEU A 92 3.00 6.86 4.91
C LEU A 92 1.71 7.35 5.55
N VAL A 93 0.57 7.01 4.99
CA VAL A 93 -0.74 7.33 5.58
C VAL A 93 -1.30 6.09 6.22
N GLU A 94 -1.78 6.19 7.45
CA GLU A 94 -2.46 5.11 8.16
C GLU A 94 -3.89 5.51 8.47
N PHE A 95 -4.87 4.76 7.94
CA PHE A 95 -6.25 4.79 8.41
C PHE A 95 -6.42 3.77 9.52
N TYR A 96 -6.87 4.22 10.68
CA TYR A 96 -6.89 3.39 11.88
C TYR A 96 -8.12 3.62 12.75
N ASP A 97 -8.36 2.67 13.65
CA ASP A 97 -9.38 2.72 14.69
C ASP A 97 -8.74 2.30 16.01
N TYR A 98 -8.93 3.08 17.05
CA TYR A 98 -8.37 2.79 18.38
C TYR A 98 -8.89 1.49 19.00
N ALA A 99 -10.08 1.03 18.61
CA ALA A 99 -10.61 -0.26 19.07
C ALA A 99 -10.06 -1.45 18.28
N CYS A 100 -9.32 -1.20 17.18
CA CYS A 100 -8.80 -2.25 16.31
C CYS A 100 -7.54 -2.89 16.91
N PRO A 101 -7.55 -4.20 17.21
CA PRO A 101 -6.37 -4.88 17.74
C PRO A 101 -5.22 -4.96 16.72
N TYR A 102 -5.55 -4.98 15.42
CA TYR A 102 -4.56 -5.01 14.32
C TYR A 102 -3.87 -3.66 14.16
N CYS A 103 -4.56 -2.53 14.39
CA CYS A 103 -3.94 -1.20 14.45
C CYS A 103 -2.96 -1.14 15.62
N LYS A 104 -3.38 -1.58 16.82
CA LYS A 104 -2.50 -1.67 17.98
C LYS A 104 -1.26 -2.52 17.72
N ALA A 105 -1.42 -3.67 17.05
CA ALA A 105 -0.32 -4.56 16.69
C ALA A 105 0.63 -3.97 15.64
N SER A 106 0.16 -3.03 14.83
CA SER A 106 0.97 -2.35 13.80
C SER A 106 1.81 -1.20 14.35
N ASN A 107 1.41 -0.58 15.48
CA ASN A 107 2.13 0.57 16.05
C ASN A 107 3.63 0.33 16.28
N PRO A 108 4.10 -0.81 16.85
CA PRO A 108 5.53 -1.06 17.01
C PRO A 108 6.30 -1.07 15.68
N HIS A 109 5.67 -1.53 14.59
CA HIS A 109 6.26 -1.56 13.26
C HIS A 109 6.39 -0.16 12.66
N VAL A 110 5.34 0.67 12.83
CA VAL A 110 5.35 2.08 12.42
C VAL A 110 6.39 2.87 13.22
N ASP A 111 6.46 2.66 14.53
CA ASP A 111 7.46 3.29 15.39
C ASP A 111 8.89 2.89 15.03
N GLN A 112 9.11 1.63 14.63
CA GLN A 112 10.40 1.17 14.16
C GLN A 112 10.79 1.86 12.85
N LEU A 113 9.85 1.96 11.89
CA LEU A 113 10.09 2.68 10.63
C LEU A 113 10.43 4.14 10.85
N LEU A 114 9.73 4.83 11.74
CA LEU A 114 10.02 6.23 12.09
C LEU A 114 11.43 6.42 12.65
N ARG A 115 11.94 5.45 13.44
CA ARG A 115 13.30 5.48 13.95
C ARG A 115 14.34 5.21 12.87
N GLU A 116 14.06 4.29 11.93
CA GLU A 116 15.02 3.86 10.91
C GLU A 116 15.04 4.76 9.66
N LYS A 117 13.97 5.52 9.41
CA LYS A 117 13.77 6.33 8.21
C LYS A 117 13.55 7.80 8.57
N PRO A 118 14.60 8.59 8.77
CA PRO A 118 14.48 10.00 9.20
C PRO A 118 13.69 10.89 8.24
N GLY A 119 13.65 10.55 6.93
CA GLY A 119 12.86 11.24 5.90
C GLY A 119 11.40 10.81 5.83
N LEU A 120 10.96 9.88 6.68
CA LEU A 120 9.58 9.41 6.70
C LEU A 120 8.69 10.32 7.54
N ARG A 121 7.50 10.66 7.00
CA ARG A 121 6.36 11.16 7.78
C ARG A 121 5.26 10.12 7.77
N VAL A 122 4.67 9.86 8.93
CA VAL A 122 3.42 9.11 9.06
C VAL A 122 2.29 10.08 9.32
N VAL A 123 1.26 10.06 8.47
CA VAL A 123 0.02 10.81 8.62
C VAL A 123 -1.06 9.87 9.13
N TYR A 124 -1.70 10.23 10.23
CA TYR A 124 -2.73 9.42 10.88
C TYR A 124 -4.12 9.92 10.50
N ARG A 125 -4.98 8.99 10.04
CA ARG A 125 -6.35 9.22 9.59
C ARG A 125 -7.31 8.42 10.45
N GLU A 126 -8.07 9.10 11.28
CA GLU A 126 -9.14 8.49 12.07
C GLU A 126 -10.18 7.83 11.13
N PHE A 127 -10.38 6.53 11.29
CA PHE A 127 -11.38 5.76 10.56
C PHE A 127 -12.15 4.86 11.54
N PRO A 128 -12.96 5.46 12.45
CA PRO A 128 -13.60 4.77 13.56
C PRO A 128 -14.83 3.99 13.08
N ILE A 129 -14.64 2.71 12.73
CA ILE A 129 -15.66 1.80 12.18
C ILE A 129 -16.11 0.72 13.17
N LEU A 130 -15.51 0.66 14.37
CA LEU A 130 -15.74 -0.42 15.34
C LEU A 130 -16.69 -0.04 16.48
N GLY A 131 -17.48 1.01 16.27
CA GLY A 131 -18.56 1.36 17.17
C GLY A 131 -18.49 2.77 17.80
N PRO A 132 -19.49 3.14 18.61
CA PRO A 132 -19.60 4.50 19.16
C PRO A 132 -18.39 4.95 19.95
N ASN A 133 -17.79 4.08 20.76
CA ASN A 133 -16.59 4.41 21.54
C ASN A 133 -15.39 4.74 20.66
N SER A 134 -15.25 4.08 19.49
CA SER A 134 -14.23 4.42 18.51
C SER A 134 -14.44 5.82 17.93
N VAL A 135 -15.69 6.18 17.65
CA VAL A 135 -16.04 7.51 17.12
C VAL A 135 -15.73 8.59 18.16
N GLU A 136 -16.05 8.35 19.44
CA GLU A 136 -15.73 9.29 20.53
C GLU A 136 -14.22 9.44 20.70
N ALA A 137 -13.47 8.33 20.69
CA ALA A 137 -12.02 8.36 20.76
C ALA A 137 -11.40 9.14 19.60
N ALA A 138 -11.89 8.95 18.36
CA ALA A 138 -11.44 9.68 17.18
C ALA A 138 -11.70 11.19 17.29
N ARG A 139 -12.86 11.60 17.81
CA ARG A 139 -13.15 13.03 18.07
C ARG A 139 -12.19 13.64 19.08
N LEU A 140 -11.89 12.93 20.16
CA LEU A 140 -10.91 13.36 21.16
C LEU A 140 -9.50 13.43 20.60
N SER A 141 -9.11 12.45 19.78
CA SER A 141 -7.82 12.43 19.09
C SER A 141 -7.66 13.65 18.16
N LEU A 142 -8.69 13.97 17.38
CA LEU A 142 -8.67 15.15 16.52
C LEU A 142 -8.67 16.47 17.33
N ALA A 143 -9.35 16.51 18.46
CA ALA A 143 -9.26 17.64 19.39
C ALA A 143 -7.84 17.79 19.95
N ALA A 144 -7.22 16.69 20.36
CA ALA A 144 -5.81 16.66 20.76
C ALA A 144 -4.87 17.11 19.64
N SER A 145 -5.17 16.70 18.41
CA SER A 145 -4.41 17.12 17.22
C SER A 145 -4.47 18.65 17.04
N LYS A 146 -5.63 19.27 17.14
CA LYS A 146 -5.78 20.73 17.08
C LYS A 146 -5.02 21.46 18.20
N ALA A 147 -4.90 20.84 19.36
CA ALA A 147 -4.12 21.35 20.48
C ALA A 147 -2.60 21.10 20.36
N GLY A 148 -2.12 20.47 19.28
CA GLY A 148 -0.71 20.07 19.14
C GLY A 148 -0.31 18.91 20.05
N ARG A 149 -1.27 18.08 20.47
CA ARG A 149 -1.11 17.00 21.47
C ARG A 149 -1.49 15.62 20.93
N PHE A 150 -1.51 15.45 19.61
CA PHE A 150 -1.90 14.19 18.99
C PHE A 150 -1.10 12.99 19.53
N THR A 151 0.22 13.06 19.48
CA THR A 151 1.09 11.94 19.90
C THR A 151 0.84 11.54 21.35
N GLN A 152 0.69 12.51 22.25
CA GLN A 152 0.43 12.25 23.67
C GLN A 152 -0.91 11.52 23.87
N PHE A 153 -1.96 11.95 23.16
CA PHE A 153 -3.26 11.30 23.22
C PHE A 153 -3.21 9.88 22.63
N HIS A 154 -2.64 9.77 21.43
CA HIS A 154 -2.56 8.52 20.67
C HIS A 154 -1.86 7.41 21.48
N ASP A 155 -0.66 7.72 21.98
CA ASP A 155 0.13 6.76 22.75
C ASP A 155 -0.56 6.40 24.09
N ALA A 156 -1.13 7.41 24.78
CA ALA A 156 -1.82 7.18 26.03
C ALA A 156 -3.09 6.33 25.88
N LEU A 157 -3.87 6.51 24.79
CA LEU A 157 -5.07 5.73 24.59
C LEU A 157 -4.74 4.28 24.23
N TYR A 158 -3.75 4.03 23.37
CA TYR A 158 -3.30 2.67 23.09
C TYR A 158 -2.70 1.97 24.32
N ALA A 159 -2.04 2.71 25.21
CA ALA A 159 -1.56 2.20 26.48
C ALA A 159 -2.69 1.89 27.47
N ALA A 160 -3.72 2.77 27.55
CA ALA A 160 -4.88 2.60 28.43
C ALA A 160 -5.79 1.43 28.03
N GLY A 161 -5.82 1.06 26.74
CA GLY A 161 -6.59 -0.07 26.23
C GLY A 161 -7.64 0.31 25.19
N ARG A 162 -8.72 -0.47 25.12
CA ARG A 162 -9.81 -0.20 24.16
C ARG A 162 -10.55 1.09 24.52
N PRO A 163 -11.05 1.86 23.53
CA PRO A 163 -11.83 3.04 23.77
C PRO A 163 -13.06 2.77 24.65
N ALA A 164 -13.14 3.51 25.72
CA ALA A 164 -14.24 3.56 26.69
C ALA A 164 -14.19 4.93 27.38
N PRO A 165 -15.26 5.41 28.04
CA PRO A 165 -15.24 6.69 28.72
C PRO A 165 -14.04 6.86 29.67
N GLU A 166 -13.67 5.80 30.40
CA GLU A 166 -12.57 5.79 31.37
C GLU A 166 -11.20 5.91 30.69
N THR A 167 -10.94 5.10 29.64
CA THR A 167 -9.67 5.11 28.90
C THR A 167 -9.52 6.39 28.08
N ASN A 168 -10.60 6.88 27.49
CA ASN A 168 -10.65 8.17 26.80
C ASN A 168 -10.30 9.33 27.76
N ALA A 169 -10.84 9.31 28.99
CA ALA A 169 -10.55 10.32 30.00
C ALA A 169 -9.08 10.27 30.47
N VAL A 170 -8.49 9.07 30.56
CA VAL A 170 -7.05 8.92 30.86
C VAL A 170 -6.21 9.56 29.76
N ALA A 171 -6.47 9.22 28.49
CA ALA A 171 -5.73 9.77 27.35
C ALA A 171 -5.90 11.29 27.22
N ALA A 172 -7.12 11.80 27.41
CA ALA A 172 -7.41 13.24 27.41
C ALA A 172 -6.61 13.98 28.49
N ARG A 173 -6.49 13.41 29.69
CA ARG A 173 -5.71 13.97 30.78
C ARG A 173 -4.22 14.03 30.44
N VAL A 174 -3.66 12.95 29.88
CA VAL A 174 -2.26 12.91 29.45
C VAL A 174 -1.99 13.94 28.35
N ALA A 175 -2.91 14.10 27.41
CA ALA A 175 -2.84 15.10 26.35
C ALA A 175 -3.17 16.53 26.82
N ASN A 176 -3.59 16.71 28.07
CA ASN A 176 -4.04 17.99 28.61
C ASN A 176 -5.14 18.66 27.76
N ILE A 177 -6.16 17.87 27.40
CA ILE A 177 -7.37 18.32 26.70
C ILE A 177 -8.62 17.98 27.53
N PRO A 178 -9.76 18.63 27.26
CA PRO A 178 -11.03 18.25 27.88
C PRO A 178 -11.41 16.79 27.57
N PRO A 179 -11.91 16.01 28.55
CA PRO A 179 -12.27 14.61 28.36
C PRO A 179 -13.65 14.40 27.69
N LYS A 180 -14.16 15.43 27.03
CA LYS A 180 -15.43 15.41 26.30
C LYS A 180 -15.15 15.70 24.84
N PRO A 181 -15.83 15.00 23.88
CA PRO A 181 -15.75 15.32 22.47
C PRO A 181 -16.03 16.79 22.22
N SER A 182 -15.24 17.39 21.34
CA SER A 182 -15.42 18.77 20.91
C SER A 182 -16.59 18.86 19.93
N GLU A 183 -17.41 19.90 20.04
CA GLU A 183 -18.45 20.25 19.07
C GLU A 183 -17.89 21.04 17.86
N ASP A 184 -16.58 21.12 17.74
CA ASP A 184 -15.91 21.83 16.66
C ASP A 184 -16.24 21.21 15.29
N PRO A 185 -16.91 21.96 14.39
CA PRO A 185 -17.31 21.44 13.08
C PRO A 185 -16.13 21.00 12.20
N ALA A 186 -14.92 21.49 12.46
CA ALA A 186 -13.72 21.05 11.72
C ALA A 186 -13.36 19.59 12.03
N ILE A 187 -13.66 19.10 13.24
CA ILE A 187 -13.46 17.70 13.62
C ILE A 187 -14.40 16.78 12.86
N GLU A 188 -15.68 17.13 12.79
CA GLU A 188 -16.68 16.37 12.04
C GLU A 188 -16.38 16.40 10.53
N ALA A 189 -15.95 17.55 10.01
CA ALA A 189 -15.52 17.67 8.61
C ALA A 189 -14.32 16.78 8.32
N GLU A 190 -13.34 16.71 9.22
CA GLU A 190 -12.18 15.82 9.06
C GLU A 190 -12.56 14.35 9.12
N LEU A 191 -13.41 13.93 10.07
CA LEU A 191 -13.92 12.56 10.11
C LEU A 191 -14.64 12.19 8.83
N LYS A 192 -15.55 13.06 8.35
CA LYS A 192 -16.25 12.85 7.08
C LYS A 192 -15.28 12.72 5.91
N LYS A 193 -14.27 13.58 5.84
CA LYS A 193 -13.21 13.51 4.82
C LYS A 193 -12.46 12.18 4.88
N ASN A 194 -12.09 11.72 6.07
CA ASN A 194 -11.39 10.45 6.25
C ASN A 194 -12.23 9.26 5.78
N TYR A 195 -13.54 9.23 6.10
CA TYR A 195 -14.45 8.21 5.58
C TYR A 195 -14.54 8.25 4.05
N GLN A 196 -14.59 9.44 3.45
CA GLN A 196 -14.63 9.60 1.99
C GLN A 196 -13.35 9.10 1.33
N LEU A 197 -12.18 9.46 1.87
CA LEU A 197 -10.88 9.00 1.36
C LEU A 197 -10.74 7.48 1.49
N ALA A 198 -11.09 6.92 2.65
CA ALA A 198 -11.08 5.48 2.87
C ALA A 198 -12.03 4.75 1.90
N GLY A 199 -13.22 5.30 1.66
CA GLY A 199 -14.20 4.75 0.71
C GLY A 199 -13.68 4.76 -0.73
N GLN A 200 -12.99 5.83 -1.17
CA GLN A 200 -12.37 5.89 -2.51
C GLN A 200 -11.24 4.86 -2.68
N LEU A 201 -10.61 4.47 -1.59
CA LEU A 201 -9.59 3.42 -1.56
C LEU A 201 -10.18 2.01 -1.35
N GLY A 202 -11.50 1.89 -1.29
CA GLY A 202 -12.17 0.60 -1.07
C GLY A 202 -11.87 0.00 0.30
N ALA A 203 -11.58 0.82 1.32
CA ALA A 203 -11.29 0.35 2.67
C ALA A 203 -12.49 -0.36 3.28
N THR A 204 -12.31 -1.61 3.69
CA THR A 204 -13.33 -2.43 4.37
C THR A 204 -12.98 -2.71 5.83
N GLY A 205 -11.82 -2.24 6.30
CA GLY A 205 -11.32 -2.47 7.65
C GLY A 205 -10.10 -1.63 7.96
N THR A 206 -9.57 -1.79 9.17
CA THR A 206 -8.37 -1.13 9.67
C THR A 206 -7.34 -2.16 10.16
N PRO A 207 -6.04 -1.84 10.13
CA PRO A 207 -5.46 -0.65 9.50
C PRO A 207 -5.50 -0.72 7.97
N LEU A 208 -5.49 0.46 7.30
CA LEU A 208 -5.18 0.58 5.88
C LEU A 208 -4.00 1.54 5.75
N PHE A 209 -2.94 1.09 5.09
CA PHE A 209 -1.77 1.91 4.84
C PHE A 209 -1.69 2.33 3.38
N VAL A 210 -1.25 3.57 3.15
CA VAL A 210 -0.97 4.09 1.80
C VAL A 210 0.41 4.73 1.79
N VAL A 211 1.25 4.32 0.84
CA VAL A 211 2.57 4.91 0.63
C VAL A 211 2.94 4.85 -0.85
N GLY A 212 3.31 5.99 -1.43
CA GLY A 212 3.50 6.09 -2.88
C GLY A 212 2.23 5.67 -3.63
N ASP A 213 2.35 4.68 -4.51
CA ASP A 213 1.23 4.15 -5.30
C ASP A 213 0.63 2.85 -4.71
N ARG A 214 1.05 2.48 -3.50
CA ARG A 214 0.65 1.22 -2.86
C ARG A 214 -0.42 1.44 -1.79
N VAL A 215 -1.41 0.56 -1.81
CA VAL A 215 -2.43 0.42 -0.77
C VAL A 215 -2.27 -0.95 -0.12
N LEU A 216 -2.00 -0.96 1.19
CA LEU A 216 -1.76 -2.17 1.98
C LEU A 216 -2.87 -2.32 3.03
N SER A 217 -3.63 -3.39 2.96
CA SER A 217 -4.78 -3.63 3.85
C SER A 217 -4.44 -4.60 4.97
N GLY A 218 -4.79 -4.23 6.20
CA GLY A 218 -4.56 -5.04 7.39
C GLY A 218 -3.17 -4.88 8.00
N ALA A 219 -2.89 -5.67 9.03
CA ALA A 219 -1.60 -5.68 9.73
C ALA A 219 -0.56 -6.47 8.90
N VAL A 220 -0.01 -5.83 7.86
CA VAL A 220 0.91 -6.46 6.89
C VAL A 220 2.30 -6.74 7.45
N GLY A 221 2.61 -6.27 8.65
CA GLY A 221 3.91 -6.45 9.30
C GLY A 221 4.99 -5.46 8.85
N TYR A 222 6.11 -5.51 9.58
CA TYR A 222 7.21 -4.55 9.39
C TYR A 222 7.85 -4.62 8.00
N ASP A 223 8.18 -5.83 7.52
CA ASP A 223 8.92 -6.00 6.26
C ASP A 223 8.14 -5.48 5.04
N ALA A 224 6.82 -5.71 5.02
CA ALA A 224 5.96 -5.21 3.94
C ALA A 224 5.85 -3.68 3.96
N LEU A 225 5.71 -3.07 5.15
CA LEU A 225 5.70 -1.61 5.31
C LEU A 225 7.05 -1.00 4.90
N LYS A 226 8.16 -1.60 5.37
CA LYS A 226 9.51 -1.16 5.03
C LYS A 226 9.76 -1.20 3.53
N LYS A 227 9.44 -2.32 2.89
CA LYS A 227 9.56 -2.47 1.45
C LYS A 227 8.76 -1.41 0.70
N ALA A 228 7.52 -1.15 1.11
CA ALA A 228 6.67 -0.16 0.47
C ALA A 228 7.24 1.28 0.60
N VAL A 229 7.76 1.63 1.78
CA VAL A 229 8.44 2.93 2.02
C VAL A 229 9.69 3.05 1.14
N GLU A 230 10.53 2.02 1.09
CA GLU A 230 11.76 2.01 0.28
C GLU A 230 11.47 2.08 -1.23
N ASP A 231 10.43 1.40 -1.69
CA ASP A 231 10.01 1.46 -3.09
C ASP A 231 9.46 2.85 -3.46
N ALA A 232 8.76 3.53 -2.54
CA ALA A 232 8.30 4.89 -2.74
C ALA A 232 9.47 5.91 -2.75
N GLN A 233 10.47 5.74 -1.87
CA GLN A 233 11.68 6.59 -1.85
C GLN A 233 12.48 6.53 -3.15
N LYS A 234 12.51 5.38 -3.84
CA LYS A 234 13.23 5.22 -5.12
C LYS A 234 12.55 5.91 -6.30
N LYS A 235 11.25 6.21 -6.17
CA LYS A 235 10.43 6.80 -7.25
C LYS A 235 10.31 8.32 -7.17
N GLY A 236 10.57 8.91 -6.00
CA GLY A 236 10.55 10.36 -5.78
C GLY A 236 11.91 10.95 -5.95
#